data_09f44b4028fdff7ffea4436aefcf044b
#
_entry.id   09f44b4028fdff7ffea4436aefcf044b
#
_cell.length_a   1.000
_cell.length_b   1.000
_cell.length_c   1.000
_cell.angle_alpha   90.00
_cell.angle_beta   90.00
_cell.angle_gamma   90.00
#
_symmetry.space_group_name_H-M   'P 1'
#
loop_
_entity.id
_entity.type
_entity.pdbx_description
1 polymer ?
#
loop_
_entity_poly.entity_id
_entity_poly.type
_entity_poly.pdbx_seq_one_letter_code
_entity_poly.pdbx_strand_id
1 'polypeptide(L)'
;VINRLKENGWRVAIVSWTSKCGSKEYNKAVRRVKKEWLDRYNFPYDELHVIKYGTPKSNCMRKTGGFQILFDDEEPNRKAWRNGLTVNANKDIYKILKNMLTV
;
A
#
# COMPACT_ATOMS: atom_id res chain seq x y z
N VAL A 1 -9.52 1.09 -13.05
CA VAL A 1 -8.10 0.86 -13.40
C VAL A 1 -7.48 -0.23 -12.52
N ILE A 2 -7.68 -0.18 -11.21
CA ILE A 2 -7.09 -1.17 -10.30
C ILE A 2 -7.63 -2.58 -10.57
N ASN A 3 -8.94 -2.72 -10.79
CA ASN A 3 -9.53 -4.02 -11.13
C ASN A 3 -8.93 -4.58 -12.42
N ARG A 4 -8.69 -3.75 -13.41
CA ARG A 4 -8.09 -4.17 -14.67
C ARG A 4 -6.63 -4.60 -14.50
N LEU A 5 -5.88 -3.92 -13.63
CA LEU A 5 -4.53 -4.36 -13.27
C LEU A 5 -4.54 -5.73 -12.62
N LYS A 6 -5.49 -5.98 -11.71
CA LYS A 6 -5.63 -7.29 -11.08
C LYS A 6 -5.97 -8.38 -12.11
N GLU A 7 -6.84 -8.08 -13.06
CA GLU A 7 -7.14 -9.00 -14.16
C GLU A 7 -5.91 -9.33 -15.00
N ASN A 8 -4.95 -8.41 -15.07
CA ASN A 8 -3.68 -8.62 -15.77
C ASN A 8 -2.60 -9.27 -14.91
N GLY A 9 -2.96 -9.77 -13.74
CA GLY A 9 -2.05 -10.52 -12.89
C GLY A 9 -1.38 -9.69 -11.78
N TRP A 10 -1.65 -8.40 -11.67
CA TRP A 10 -1.13 -7.58 -10.57
C TRP A 10 -1.86 -7.89 -9.27
N ARG A 11 -1.12 -7.98 -8.19
CA ARG A 11 -1.70 -8.03 -6.84
C ARG A 11 -1.62 -6.64 -6.22
N VAL A 12 -2.64 -6.28 -5.46
CA VAL A 12 -2.75 -4.97 -4.83
C VAL A 12 -2.66 -5.11 -3.33
N ALA A 13 -1.67 -4.48 -2.73
CA ALA A 13 -1.51 -4.45 -1.29
C ALA A 13 -1.61 -3.01 -0.79
N ILE A 14 -2.29 -2.85 0.33
CA ILE A 14 -2.32 -1.58 1.08
C ILE A 14 -1.41 -1.75 2.29
N VAL A 15 -0.45 -0.83 2.44
CA VAL A 15 0.45 -0.82 3.59
C VAL A 15 0.30 0.52 4.30
N SER A 16 -0.10 0.48 5.56
CA SER A 16 -0.35 1.67 6.36
C SER A 16 0.23 1.51 7.75
N TRP A 17 0.56 2.64 8.39
CA TRP A 17 1.08 2.64 9.76
C TRP A 17 -0.02 2.87 10.78
N THR A 18 0.18 2.32 12.00
CA THR A 18 -0.61 2.68 13.16
C THR A 18 -0.17 4.05 13.69
N SER A 19 -0.88 4.57 14.71
CA SER A 19 -0.56 5.84 15.32
C SER A 19 0.83 5.83 15.97
N LYS A 20 1.55 6.95 15.85
CA LYS A 20 2.88 7.12 16.44
C LYS A 20 2.88 6.93 17.96
N CYS A 21 1.86 7.45 18.65
CA CYS A 21 1.78 7.49 20.11
C CYS A 21 0.56 6.74 20.66
N GLY A 22 -0.08 5.92 19.83
CA GLY A 22 -1.30 5.23 20.23
C GLY A 22 -1.04 4.05 21.17
N SER A 23 -1.97 3.83 22.10
CA SER A 23 -1.97 2.61 22.92
C SER A 23 -2.27 1.39 22.06
N LYS A 24 -2.08 0.19 22.65
CA LYS A 24 -2.38 -1.06 21.97
C LYS A 24 -3.85 -1.14 21.54
N GLU A 25 -4.76 -0.71 22.40
CA GLU A 25 -6.21 -0.68 22.13
C GLU A 25 -6.54 0.36 21.04
N TYR A 26 -5.93 1.53 21.11
CA TYR A 26 -6.10 2.56 20.10
C TYR A 26 -5.64 2.07 18.73
N ASN A 27 -4.50 1.42 18.65
CA ASN A 27 -3.96 0.90 17.39
C ASN A 27 -4.81 -0.23 16.83
N LYS A 28 -5.43 -1.05 17.69
CA LYS A 28 -6.44 -2.04 17.27
C LYS A 28 -7.63 -1.36 16.60
N ALA A 29 -8.12 -0.27 17.21
CA ALA A 29 -9.21 0.52 16.64
C ALA A 29 -8.81 1.14 15.30
N VAL A 30 -7.59 1.65 15.18
CA VAL A 30 -7.07 2.21 13.93
C VAL A 30 -7.09 1.15 12.81
N ARG A 31 -6.63 -0.05 13.09
CA ARG A 31 -6.65 -1.14 12.10
C ARG A 31 -8.07 -1.45 11.63
N ARG A 32 -9.01 -1.56 12.58
CA ARG A 32 -10.40 -1.85 12.27
C ARG A 32 -11.02 -0.75 11.41
N VAL A 33 -10.81 0.51 11.78
CA VAL A 33 -11.39 1.65 11.06
C VAL A 33 -10.84 1.73 9.64
N LYS A 34 -9.54 1.51 9.45
CA LYS A 34 -8.93 1.52 8.10
C LYS A 34 -9.51 0.42 7.23
N LYS A 35 -9.68 -0.80 7.78
CA LYS A 35 -10.28 -1.90 7.04
C LYS A 35 -11.73 -1.60 6.67
N GLU A 36 -12.53 -1.11 7.63
CA GLU A 36 -13.93 -0.77 7.41
C GLU A 36 -14.07 0.32 6.34
N TRP A 37 -13.18 1.31 6.35
CA TRP A 37 -13.21 2.39 5.37
C TRP A 37 -12.95 1.85 3.95
N LEU A 38 -11.94 1.01 3.79
CA LEU A 38 -11.62 0.41 2.50
C LEU A 38 -12.78 -0.48 2.01
N ASP A 39 -13.36 -1.28 2.90
CA ASP A 39 -14.46 -2.17 2.56
C ASP A 39 -15.72 -1.38 2.20
N ARG A 40 -15.97 -0.26 2.88
CA ARG A 40 -17.12 0.62 2.58
C ARG A 40 -17.05 1.17 1.15
N TYR A 41 -15.86 1.54 0.69
CA TYR A 41 -15.67 2.08 -0.65
C TYR A 41 -15.34 1.01 -1.69
N ASN A 42 -15.45 -0.26 -1.32
CA ASN A 42 -15.20 -1.39 -2.21
C ASN A 42 -13.84 -1.32 -2.89
N PHE A 43 -12.82 -0.86 -2.15
CA PHE A 43 -11.48 -0.76 -2.69
C PHE A 43 -10.94 -2.18 -2.97
N PRO A 44 -10.49 -2.47 -4.21
CA PRO A 44 -10.16 -3.83 -4.63
C PRO A 44 -8.74 -4.25 -4.23
N TYR A 45 -8.44 -4.26 -2.94
CA TYR A 45 -7.15 -4.74 -2.46
C TYR A 45 -7.14 -6.25 -2.26
N ASP A 46 -5.97 -6.86 -2.43
CA ASP A 46 -5.74 -8.28 -2.15
C ASP A 46 -5.21 -8.49 -0.75
N GLU A 47 -4.41 -7.55 -0.24
CA GLU A 47 -3.80 -7.62 1.08
C GLU A 47 -3.90 -6.27 1.76
N LEU A 48 -4.09 -6.29 3.08
CA LEU A 48 -4.04 -5.10 3.91
C LEU A 48 -3.07 -5.34 5.06
N HIS A 49 -2.04 -4.52 5.12
CA HIS A 49 -1.03 -4.54 6.18
C HIS A 49 -1.09 -3.22 6.94
N VAL A 50 -1.52 -3.27 8.19
CA VAL A 50 -1.46 -2.13 9.10
C VAL A 50 -0.38 -2.42 10.13
N ILE A 51 0.78 -1.79 9.95
CA ILE A 51 1.99 -2.12 10.69
C ILE A 51 2.34 -1.02 11.69
N LYS A 52 3.23 -1.34 12.63
CA LYS A 52 3.67 -0.39 13.64
C LYS A 52 4.31 0.84 13.00
N TYR A 53 3.98 2.02 13.54
CA TYR A 53 4.54 3.29 13.06
C TYR A 53 6.07 3.22 13.00
N GLY A 54 6.61 3.69 11.90
CA GLY A 54 8.07 3.73 11.69
C GLY A 54 8.68 2.45 11.15
N THR A 55 7.93 1.35 11.07
CA THR A 55 8.43 0.10 10.45
C THR A 55 8.57 0.29 8.95
N PRO A 56 9.72 -0.05 8.34
CA PRO A 56 9.86 0.02 6.88
C PRO A 56 8.78 -0.80 6.19
N LYS A 57 8.08 -0.18 5.23
CA LYS A 57 6.95 -0.84 4.54
C LYS A 57 7.39 -2.06 3.73
N SER A 58 8.64 -2.10 3.30
CA SER A 58 9.19 -3.26 2.59
C SER A 58 9.22 -4.54 3.44
N ASN A 59 9.24 -4.42 4.77
CA ASN A 59 9.36 -5.59 5.65
C ASN A 59 8.15 -6.52 5.54
N CYS A 60 6.93 -5.99 5.50
CA CYS A 60 5.73 -6.83 5.42
C CYS A 60 5.52 -7.44 4.03
N MET A 61 6.13 -6.88 3.00
CA MET A 61 5.98 -7.34 1.62
C MET A 61 7.14 -8.24 1.16
N ARG A 62 8.15 -8.43 2.00
CA ARG A 62 9.35 -9.17 1.65
C ARG A 62 9.06 -10.64 1.28
N LYS A 63 8.13 -11.26 1.97
CA LYS A 63 7.76 -12.66 1.77
C LYS A 63 6.92 -12.90 0.51
N THR A 64 6.29 -11.87 0.00
CA THR A 64 5.45 -11.98 -1.19
C THR A 64 6.30 -12.27 -2.43
N GLY A 65 7.53 -11.75 -2.46
CA GLY A 65 8.45 -11.96 -3.58
C GLY A 65 8.00 -11.24 -4.85
N GLY A 66 8.72 -11.49 -5.95
CA GLY A 66 8.40 -10.93 -7.24
C GLY A 66 8.72 -9.44 -7.36
N PHE A 67 8.35 -8.87 -8.50
CA PHE A 67 8.55 -7.46 -8.79
C PHE A 67 7.47 -6.62 -8.08
N GLN A 68 7.90 -5.63 -7.32
CA GLN A 68 6.98 -4.78 -6.55
C GLN A 68 7.21 -3.31 -6.86
N ILE A 69 6.12 -2.54 -6.85
CA ILE A 69 6.16 -1.09 -7.03
C ILE A 69 5.45 -0.46 -5.83
N LEU A 70 6.14 0.42 -5.11
CA LEU A 70 5.54 1.18 -4.02
C LEU A 70 5.06 2.54 -4.54
N PHE A 71 3.79 2.83 -4.31
CA PHE A 71 3.20 4.15 -4.51
C PHE A 71 3.06 4.82 -3.15
N ASP A 72 3.86 5.85 -2.88
CA ASP A 72 3.86 6.54 -1.59
C ASP A 72 4.18 8.01 -1.82
N ASP A 73 3.50 8.90 -1.11
CA ASP A 73 3.70 10.35 -1.23
C ASP A 73 4.87 10.85 -0.39
N GLU A 74 5.37 10.05 0.54
CA GLU A 74 6.44 10.45 1.43
C GLU A 74 7.80 9.93 0.96
N GLU A 75 8.73 10.86 0.77
CA GLU A 75 10.07 10.53 0.30
C GLU A 75 10.83 9.56 1.22
N PRO A 76 10.80 9.72 2.57
CA PRO A 76 11.47 8.75 3.45
C PRO A 76 11.00 7.31 3.25
N ASN A 77 9.70 7.11 3.02
CA ASN A 77 9.15 5.79 2.76
C ASN A 77 9.65 5.22 1.44
N ARG A 78 9.71 6.05 0.40
CA ARG A 78 10.25 5.63 -0.89
C ARG A 78 11.72 5.27 -0.80
N LYS A 79 12.52 6.07 -0.09
CA LYS A 79 13.95 5.80 0.10
C LYS A 79 14.22 4.52 0.88
N ALA A 80 13.35 4.18 1.82
CA ALA A 80 13.48 2.96 2.63
C ALA A 80 12.99 1.70 1.93
N TRP A 81 12.32 1.82 0.79
CA TRP A 81 11.80 0.67 0.06
C TRP A 81 12.92 -0.16 -0.56
N ARG A 82 12.88 -1.48 -0.34
CA ARG A 82 13.94 -2.41 -0.77
C ARG A 82 13.46 -3.45 -1.78
N ASN A 83 12.18 -3.44 -2.13
CA ASN A 83 11.56 -4.54 -2.88
C ASN A 83 11.33 -4.23 -4.36
N GLY A 84 11.82 -3.10 -4.87
CA GLY A 84 11.66 -2.75 -6.28
C GLY A 84 11.58 -1.25 -6.51
N LEU A 85 10.73 -0.84 -7.44
CA LEU A 85 10.60 0.56 -7.84
C LEU A 85 9.69 1.34 -6.90
N THR A 86 9.82 2.66 -6.93
CA THR A 86 8.93 3.56 -6.18
C THR A 86 8.35 4.62 -7.11
N VAL A 87 7.14 5.07 -6.78
CA VAL A 87 6.44 6.14 -7.48
C VAL A 87 5.92 7.14 -6.44
N ASN A 88 6.11 8.43 -6.70
CA ASN A 88 5.56 9.46 -5.85
C ASN A 88 4.04 9.54 -6.05
N ALA A 89 3.28 9.24 -5.00
CA ALA A 89 1.83 9.20 -5.04
C ALA A 89 1.17 10.58 -5.20
N ASN A 90 1.94 11.66 -5.06
CA ASN A 90 1.46 13.02 -5.35
C ASN A 90 1.47 13.36 -6.85
N LYS A 91 2.06 12.50 -7.67
CA LYS A 91 1.97 12.62 -9.12
C LYS A 91 0.62 12.09 -9.60
N ASP A 92 0.36 12.20 -10.90
CA ASP A 92 -0.87 11.70 -11.47
C ASP A 92 -0.89 10.16 -11.46
N ILE A 93 -1.31 9.59 -10.32
CA ILE A 93 -1.38 8.15 -10.12
C ILE A 93 -2.27 7.48 -11.15
N TYR A 94 -3.41 8.07 -11.45
CA TYR A 94 -4.36 7.50 -12.41
C TYR A 94 -3.70 7.29 -13.77
N LYS A 95 -2.98 8.31 -14.24
CA LYS A 95 -2.28 8.25 -15.52
C LYS A 95 -1.18 7.17 -15.50
N ILE A 96 -0.42 7.10 -14.41
CA ILE A 96 0.65 6.11 -14.26
C ILE A 96 0.08 4.69 -14.27
N LEU A 97 -0.97 4.44 -13.48
CA LEU A 97 -1.62 3.13 -13.42
C LEU A 97 -2.23 2.75 -14.76
N LYS A 98 -2.83 3.70 -15.45
CA LYS A 98 -3.40 3.48 -16.77
C LYS A 98 -2.32 3.10 -17.79
N ASN A 99 -1.16 3.74 -17.72
CA ASN A 99 -0.03 3.41 -18.61
C ASN A 99 0.49 2.00 -18.35
N MET A 100 0.41 1.50 -17.13
CA MET A 100 0.81 0.13 -16.81
C MET A 100 -0.07 -0.91 -17.52
N LEU A 101 -1.28 -0.56 -17.90
CA LEU A 101 -2.19 -1.46 -18.61
C LEU A 101 -1.84 -1.60 -20.09
N THR A 102 -1.06 -0.69 -20.65
CA THR A 102 -0.73 -0.68 -22.07
C THR A 102 0.61 -1.35 -22.40
N VAL A 103 1.28 -1.85 -21.39
CA VAL A 103 2.60 -2.50 -21.54
C VAL A 103 2.47 -4.01 -21.69
#